data_ee9d3075d8fccbdd19551a3306075172
#
_entry.id   ee9d3075d8fccbdd19551a3306075172
#
_cell.length_a   1.000
_cell.length_b   1.000
_cell.length_c   1.000
_cell.angle_alpha   90.00
_cell.angle_beta   90.00
_cell.angle_gamma   90.00
#
_symmetry.space_group_name_H-M   'P 1'
#
loop_
_entity.id
_entity.type
_entity.pdbx_description
1 polymer ?
#
loop_
_entity_poly.entity_id
_entity_poly.type
_entity_poly.pdbx_seq_one_letter_code
_entity_poly.pdbx_strand_id
1 'polypeptide(L)' 'MKTYLIKITMGDGSQGRCYGIYSDGFEAVIQAMSNFPDALRISARRLA' A
#
# COMPACT_ATOMS: atom_id res chain seq x y z
N MET A 1 6.06 9.98 -12.10
CA MET A 1 5.50 8.87 -11.32
C MET A 1 6.62 8.02 -10.75
N LYS A 2 6.38 7.41 -9.61
CA LYS A 2 7.42 6.70 -8.86
C LYS A 2 6.93 5.34 -8.43
N THR A 3 7.87 4.43 -8.25
CA THR A 3 7.56 3.08 -7.80
C THR A 3 7.46 3.05 -6.27
N TYR A 4 6.41 2.44 -5.77
CA TYR A 4 6.19 2.30 -4.33
C TYR A 4 6.03 0.84 -3.95
N LEU A 5 6.56 0.50 -2.78
CA LEU A 5 6.28 -0.78 -2.14
C LEU A 5 5.14 -0.54 -1.16
N ILE A 6 4.06 -1.28 -1.33
CA ILE A 6 2.89 -1.17 -0.45
C ILE A 6 2.89 -2.38 0.48
N LYS A 7 2.91 -2.13 1.78
CA LYS A 7 2.79 -3.18 2.79
C LYS A 7 1.42 -3.12 3.43
N ILE A 8 0.77 -4.25 3.53
CA ILE A 8 -0.60 -4.35 4.02
C ILE A 8 -0.62 -5.35 5.17
N THR A 9 -1.17 -4.93 6.30
CA THR A 9 -1.38 -5.81 7.45
C THR A 9 -2.88 -5.96 7.64
N MET A 10 -3.35 -7.20 7.60
CA MET A 10 -4.77 -7.50 7.76
C MET A 10 -5.10 -7.68 9.24
N GLY A 11 -6.40 -7.64 9.55
CA GLY A 11 -6.86 -7.74 10.94
C GLY A 11 -6.53 -9.04 11.64
N ASP A 12 -6.31 -10.11 10.87
CA ASP A 12 -5.92 -11.41 11.42
C ASP A 12 -4.42 -11.55 11.63
N GLY A 13 -3.66 -10.48 11.35
CA GLY A 13 -2.21 -10.49 11.50
C GLY A 13 -1.46 -10.90 10.25
N SER A 14 -2.15 -11.34 9.21
CA SER A 14 -1.48 -11.69 7.96
C SER A 14 -0.95 -10.43 7.28
N GLN A 15 0.12 -10.58 6.54
CA GLN A 15 0.77 -9.47 5.85
C GLN A 15 0.93 -9.78 4.37
N GLY A 16 0.76 -8.74 3.57
CA GLY A 16 1.01 -8.81 2.15
C GLY A 16 1.80 -7.61 1.69
N ARG A 17 2.28 -7.66 0.47
CA ARG A 17 2.94 -6.51 -0.14
C ARG A 17 2.80 -6.58 -1.64
N CYS A 18 2.81 -5.40 -2.25
CA CYS A 18 2.75 -5.29 -3.69
C CYS A 18 3.49 -4.05 -4.13
N TYR A 19 3.75 -3.97 -5.41
CA TYR A 19 4.43 -2.83 -6.00
C TYR A 19 3.49 -2.14 -6.97
N GLY A 20 3.62 -0.84 -7.08
CA GLY A 20 2.83 -0.08 -8.03
C GLY A 20 3.49 1.24 -8.35
N ILE A 21 3.02 1.87 -9.41
CA ILE A 21 3.51 3.18 -9.83
C ILE A 21 2.43 4.21 -9.52
N TYR A 22 2.78 5.21 -8.74
CA TYR A 22 1.85 6.24 -8.29
C TYR A 22 2.53 7.62 -8.35
N SER A 23 1.72 8.67 -8.34
CA SER A 23 2.25 10.03 -8.38
C SER A 23 2.94 10.41 -7.06
N ASP A 24 2.42 9.92 -5.93
CA ASP A 24 3.02 10.15 -4.62
C ASP A 24 2.57 9.05 -3.66
N GLY A 25 3.13 9.10 -2.44
CA GLY A 25 2.82 8.08 -1.43
C GLY A 25 1.38 8.15 -0.94
N PHE A 26 0.79 9.34 -0.93
CA PHE A 26 -0.59 9.51 -0.50
C PHE A 26 -1.54 8.78 -1.46
N GLU A 27 -1.32 8.95 -2.76
CA GLU A 27 -2.12 8.26 -3.76
C GLU A 27 -1.95 6.74 -3.63
N ALA A 28 -0.72 6.28 -3.40
CA ALA A 28 -0.45 4.86 -3.23
C ALA A 28 -1.26 4.27 -2.08
N VAL A 29 -1.31 4.97 -0.94
CA VAL A 29 -2.07 4.52 0.23
C VAL A 29 -3.56 4.50 -0.07
N ILE A 30 -4.08 5.53 -0.71
CA ILE A 30 -5.50 5.62 -1.03
C ILE A 30 -5.90 4.49 -1.98
N GLN A 31 -5.11 4.20 -3.00
CA GLN A 31 -5.39 3.11 -3.91
C GLN A 31 -5.37 1.77 -3.19
N ALA A 32 -4.39 1.58 -2.30
CA ALA A 32 -4.30 0.35 -1.53
C ALA A 32 -5.51 0.18 -0.61
N MET A 33 -5.97 1.26 0.03
CA MET A 33 -7.15 1.20 0.89
C MET A 33 -8.39 0.82 0.09
N SER A 34 -8.49 1.29 -1.14
CA SER A 34 -9.60 0.96 -2.01
C SER A 34 -9.58 -0.53 -2.39
N ASN A 35 -8.39 -1.09 -2.61
CA ASN A 35 -8.23 -2.49 -2.99
C ASN A 35 -8.35 -3.44 -1.79
N PHE A 36 -8.00 -2.97 -0.60
CA PHE A 36 -7.98 -3.79 0.62
C PHE A 36 -8.73 -3.08 1.74
N PRO A 37 -10.06 -2.98 1.64
CA PRO A 37 -10.84 -2.22 2.62
C PRO A 37 -10.80 -2.81 4.02
N ASP A 38 -10.44 -4.09 4.15
CA ASP A 38 -10.36 -4.76 5.46
C ASP A 38 -8.97 -4.69 6.08
N ALA A 39 -8.06 -3.96 5.46
CA ALA A 39 -6.70 -3.85 5.98
C ALA A 39 -6.68 -3.07 7.29
N LEU A 40 -5.95 -3.59 8.25
CA LEU A 40 -5.75 -2.93 9.53
C LEU A 40 -4.73 -1.79 9.39
N ARG A 41 -3.71 -2.00 8.57
CA ARG A 41 -2.63 -1.05 8.40
C ARG A 41 -2.10 -1.12 6.97
N ILE A 42 -1.86 0.02 6.39
CA ILE A 42 -1.27 0.12 5.06
C ILE A 42 -0.14 1.14 5.11
N SER A 43 1.00 0.79 4.57
CA SER A 43 2.11 1.73 4.44
C SER A 43 2.65 1.71 3.02
N ALA A 44 3.15 2.85 2.58
CA ALA A 44 3.72 2.99 1.25
C ALA A 44 5.14 3.54 1.39
N ARG A 45 6.08 2.95 0.67
CA ARG A 45 7.47 3.36 0.69
C ARG A 45 7.96 3.57 -0.73
N ARG A 46 8.52 4.73 -1.00
CA ARG A 46 9.08 5.02 -2.31
C ARG A 46 10.41 4.27 -2.49
N LEU A 47 10.55 3.60 -3.62
CA LEU A 47 11.75 2.82 -3.90
C LEU A 47 12.75 3.56 -4.78
N ALA A 48 12.30 4.46 -5.62
CA ALA A 48 13.22 5.17 -6.51
C ALA A 48 12.72 6.55 -6.87
#